data_a348f83859ce9c6156d475232ed3baf4
#
_entry.id   a348f83859ce9c6156d475232ed3baf4
#
_cell.length_a   1.000
_cell.length_b   1.000
_cell.length_c   1.000
_cell.angle_alpha   90.00
_cell.angle_beta   90.00
_cell.angle_gamma   90.00
#
_symmetry.space_group_name_H-M   'P 1'
#
loop_
_entity.id
_entity.type
_entity.pdbx_description
1 polymer ?
#
loop_
_entity_poly.entity_id
_entity_poly.type
_entity_poly.pdbx_seq_one_letter_code
_entity_poly.pdbx_strand_id
1 'polypeptide(L)'
;SLSVAHSIIISLWCGCIILKDEWDFISPSSQFQADMLAFSLAYFILDALLCLLVLRDFEGSFHHLTVVWGQLVALYTGYAGYQLAWFLFVAELSTPWLYLFQTGLAPEGSLLALVAQAVFAILFLIGRMVVAPYMAVYLCGS
;
A
#
# COMPACT_ATOMS: atom_id res chain seq x y z
N SER A 1 10.08 -8.20 -10.38
CA SER A 1 10.50 -7.85 -9.01
C SER A 1 9.45 -8.34 -8.01
N LEU A 2 9.87 -8.72 -6.81
CA LEU A 2 8.98 -9.18 -5.74
C LEU A 2 7.99 -8.08 -5.35
N SER A 3 8.44 -6.84 -5.35
CA SER A 3 7.64 -5.66 -5.08
C SER A 3 6.47 -5.48 -6.06
N VAL A 4 6.71 -5.67 -7.35
CA VAL A 4 5.66 -5.59 -8.37
C VAL A 4 4.66 -6.74 -8.23
N ALA A 5 5.14 -7.96 -7.97
CA ALA A 5 4.26 -9.11 -7.76
C ALA A 5 3.36 -8.88 -6.54
N HIS A 6 3.92 -8.43 -5.42
CA HIS A 6 3.16 -8.07 -4.23
C HIS A 6 2.12 -6.99 -4.53
N SER A 7 2.51 -5.89 -5.19
CA SER A 7 1.60 -4.78 -5.50
C SER A 7 0.42 -5.22 -6.37
N ILE A 8 0.63 -6.08 -7.36
CA ILE A 8 -0.44 -6.63 -8.18
C ILE A 8 -1.39 -7.51 -7.35
N ILE A 9 -0.85 -8.45 -6.57
CA ILE A 9 -1.65 -9.35 -5.73
C ILE A 9 -2.48 -8.55 -4.74
N ILE A 10 -1.86 -7.62 -4.01
CA ILE A 10 -2.55 -6.80 -3.01
C ILE A 10 -3.58 -5.88 -3.66
N SER A 11 -3.28 -5.25 -4.79
CA SER A 11 -4.25 -4.40 -5.48
C SER A 11 -5.49 -5.18 -5.90
N LEU A 12 -5.33 -6.41 -6.40
CA LEU A 12 -6.46 -7.28 -6.76
C LEU A 12 -7.24 -7.71 -5.51
N TRP A 13 -6.56 -8.10 -4.44
CA TRP A 13 -7.19 -8.54 -3.19
C TRP A 13 -7.97 -7.40 -2.53
N CYS A 14 -7.34 -6.22 -2.40
CA CYS A 14 -7.99 -5.02 -1.90
C CYS A 14 -9.17 -4.59 -2.78
N GLY A 15 -9.03 -4.65 -4.10
CA GLY A 15 -10.12 -4.39 -5.02
C GLY A 15 -11.33 -5.31 -4.80
N CYS A 16 -11.09 -6.60 -4.54
CA CYS A 16 -12.17 -7.54 -4.18
C CYS A 16 -12.85 -7.17 -2.86
N ILE A 17 -12.09 -6.75 -1.85
CA ILE A 17 -12.65 -6.29 -0.56
C ILE A 17 -13.50 -5.03 -0.78
N ILE A 18 -12.98 -4.04 -1.51
CA ILE A 18 -13.66 -2.77 -1.78
C ILE A 18 -15.00 -2.98 -2.51
N LEU A 19 -15.05 -3.95 -3.44
CA LEU A 19 -16.25 -4.24 -4.22
C LEU A 19 -17.30 -5.07 -3.46
N LYS A 20 -16.89 -5.85 -2.46
CA LYS A 20 -17.77 -6.78 -1.74
C LYS A 20 -18.24 -6.25 -0.40
N ASP A 21 -17.38 -5.51 0.28
CA ASP A 21 -17.63 -5.04 1.64
C ASP A 21 -18.13 -3.60 1.61
N GLU A 22 -18.97 -3.25 2.56
CA GLU A 22 -19.46 -1.89 2.75
C GLU A 22 -18.51 -1.10 3.67
N TRP A 23 -18.54 0.23 3.51
CA TRP A 23 -17.78 1.13 4.35
C TRP A 23 -18.39 1.19 5.74
N ASP A 24 -17.83 0.42 6.66
CA ASP A 24 -18.21 0.40 8.05
C ASP A 24 -16.98 0.50 8.96
N PHE A 25 -16.99 1.49 9.87
CA PHE A 25 -15.89 1.72 10.81
C PHE A 25 -16.07 1.02 12.15
N ILE A 26 -17.26 0.51 12.42
CA ILE A 26 -17.63 -0.08 13.71
C ILE A 26 -17.51 -1.60 13.67
N SER A 27 -17.69 -2.19 12.49
CA SER A 27 -17.64 -3.65 12.33
C SER A 27 -16.22 -4.19 12.42
N PRO A 28 -16.03 -5.34 13.08
CA PRO A 28 -14.75 -6.04 13.05
C PRO A 28 -14.32 -6.41 11.64
N SER A 29 -13.02 -6.44 11.43
CA SER A 29 -12.46 -6.90 10.16
C SER A 29 -12.88 -8.33 9.86
N SER A 30 -13.28 -8.60 8.61
CA SER A 30 -13.56 -9.96 8.17
C SER A 30 -12.29 -10.81 8.13
N GLN A 31 -12.43 -12.14 8.17
CA GLN A 31 -11.28 -13.04 8.02
C GLN A 31 -10.54 -12.77 6.70
N PHE A 32 -11.26 -12.50 5.62
CA PHE A 32 -10.68 -12.21 4.31
C PHE A 32 -9.83 -10.91 4.32
N GLN A 33 -10.26 -9.89 5.08
CA GLN A 33 -9.48 -8.67 5.30
C GLN A 33 -8.26 -8.95 6.18
N ALA A 34 -8.40 -9.74 7.24
CA ALA A 34 -7.31 -10.12 8.13
C ALA A 34 -6.23 -10.94 7.39
N ASP A 35 -6.62 -11.86 6.52
CA ASP A 35 -5.69 -12.67 5.73
C ASP A 35 -4.91 -11.80 4.73
N MET A 36 -5.57 -10.82 4.10
CA MET A 36 -4.94 -9.84 3.23
C MET A 36 -3.91 -9.01 4.00
N LEU A 37 -4.27 -8.51 5.19
CA LEU A 37 -3.35 -7.73 6.03
C LEU A 37 -2.15 -8.57 6.48
N ALA A 38 -2.36 -9.83 6.88
CA ALA A 38 -1.29 -10.72 7.29
C ALA A 38 -0.31 -11.03 6.15
N PHE A 39 -0.83 -11.26 4.94
CA PHE A 39 0.00 -11.47 3.75
C PHE A 39 0.83 -10.21 3.43
N SER A 40 0.21 -9.05 3.42
CA SER A 40 0.87 -7.78 3.17
C SER A 40 1.90 -7.44 4.26
N LEU A 41 1.57 -7.71 5.52
CA LEU A 41 2.47 -7.52 6.66
C LEU A 41 3.76 -8.34 6.52
N ALA A 42 3.64 -9.61 6.15
CA ALA A 42 4.81 -10.47 5.93
C ALA A 42 5.74 -9.90 4.85
N TYR A 43 5.16 -9.41 3.75
CA TYR A 43 5.93 -8.75 2.69
C TYR A 43 6.65 -7.50 3.22
N PHE A 44 5.94 -6.58 3.88
CA PHE A 44 6.54 -5.32 4.34
C PHE A 44 7.60 -5.51 5.42
N ILE A 45 7.48 -6.55 6.26
CA ILE A 45 8.55 -6.91 7.21
C ILE A 45 9.80 -7.36 6.44
N LEU A 46 9.66 -8.24 5.46
CA LEU A 46 10.78 -8.72 4.66
C LEU A 46 11.44 -7.58 3.87
N ASP A 47 10.63 -6.71 3.29
CA ASP A 47 11.12 -5.58 2.50
C ASP A 47 11.80 -4.52 3.38
N ALA A 48 11.27 -4.23 4.57
CA ALA A 48 11.91 -3.37 5.56
C ALA A 48 13.29 -3.92 5.99
N LEU A 49 13.38 -5.22 6.24
CA LEU A 49 14.65 -5.87 6.58
C LEU A 49 15.64 -5.82 5.42
N LEU A 50 15.18 -6.05 4.19
CA LEU A 50 16.01 -5.95 2.98
C LEU A 50 16.54 -4.52 2.80
N CYS A 51 15.69 -3.52 2.91
CA CYS A 51 16.07 -2.12 2.84
C CYS A 51 17.09 -1.76 3.92
N LEU A 52 16.86 -2.17 5.16
CA LEU A 52 17.72 -1.84 6.28
C LEU A 52 19.09 -2.54 6.22
N LEU A 53 19.09 -3.86 5.99
CA LEU A 53 20.29 -4.68 6.16
C LEU A 53 21.11 -4.82 4.88
N VAL A 54 20.48 -4.80 3.71
CA VAL A 54 21.15 -5.04 2.43
C VAL A 54 21.35 -3.74 1.65
N LEU A 55 20.27 -2.99 1.44
CA LEU A 55 20.30 -1.77 0.63
C LEU A 55 20.79 -0.56 1.41
N ARG A 56 20.77 -0.61 2.75
CA ARG A 56 21.08 0.50 3.66
C ARG A 56 20.25 1.75 3.36
N ASP A 57 19.02 1.55 2.90
CA ASP A 57 18.03 2.57 2.63
C ASP A 57 17.19 2.80 3.90
N PHE A 58 17.59 3.77 4.71
CA PHE A 58 16.91 4.09 5.96
C PHE A 58 15.55 4.75 5.74
N GLU A 59 15.39 5.54 4.68
CA GLU A 59 14.12 6.21 4.36
C GLU A 59 13.08 5.17 3.93
N GLY A 60 13.45 4.27 3.03
CA GLY A 60 12.60 3.16 2.62
C GLY A 60 12.23 2.25 3.80
N SER A 61 13.21 1.89 4.64
CA SER A 61 12.97 1.09 5.84
C SER A 61 11.99 1.75 6.79
N PHE A 62 12.13 3.03 7.06
CA PHE A 62 11.24 3.78 7.95
C PHE A 62 9.82 3.83 7.38
N HIS A 63 9.69 4.04 6.07
CA HIS A 63 8.39 3.99 5.40
C HIS A 63 7.70 2.63 5.57
N HIS A 64 8.41 1.53 5.31
CA HIS A 64 7.86 0.18 5.46
C HIS A 64 7.50 -0.14 6.91
N LEU A 65 8.32 0.28 7.87
CA LEU A 65 8.02 0.09 9.30
C LEU A 65 6.75 0.82 9.75
N THR A 66 6.45 1.99 9.21
CA THR A 66 5.18 2.69 9.51
C THR A 66 3.97 1.93 8.97
N VAL A 67 4.08 1.32 7.79
CA VAL A 67 3.03 0.46 7.22
C VAL A 67 2.85 -0.81 8.05
N VAL A 68 3.96 -1.45 8.43
CA VAL A 68 3.97 -2.62 9.34
C VAL A 68 3.25 -2.30 10.64
N TRP A 69 3.55 -1.15 11.25
CA TRP A 69 2.89 -0.75 12.50
C TRP A 69 1.37 -0.60 12.34
N GLY A 70 0.91 0.07 11.30
CA GLY A 70 -0.52 0.23 11.03
C GLY A 70 -1.23 -1.11 10.84
N GLN A 71 -0.64 -2.04 10.10
CA GLN A 71 -1.19 -3.38 9.88
C GLN A 71 -1.21 -4.23 11.16
N LEU A 72 -0.15 -4.15 11.99
CA LEU A 72 -0.10 -4.83 13.28
C LEU A 72 -1.21 -4.35 14.22
N VAL A 73 -1.41 -3.03 14.30
CA VAL A 73 -2.49 -2.47 15.13
C VAL A 73 -3.85 -2.96 14.65
N ALA A 74 -4.11 -2.97 13.34
CA ALA A 74 -5.38 -3.45 12.80
C ALA A 74 -5.61 -4.94 13.04
N LEU A 75 -4.58 -5.77 12.87
CA LEU A 75 -4.67 -7.21 13.15
C LEU A 75 -4.86 -7.49 14.65
N TYR A 76 -4.18 -6.73 15.52
CA TYR A 76 -4.29 -6.88 16.97
C TYR A 76 -5.67 -6.45 17.50
N THR A 77 -6.17 -5.32 17.00
CA THR A 77 -7.48 -4.79 17.43
C THR A 77 -8.66 -5.52 16.77
N GLY A 78 -8.44 -6.13 15.59
CA GLY A 78 -9.48 -6.75 14.79
C GLY A 78 -10.39 -5.75 14.05
N TYR A 79 -9.96 -4.50 13.91
CA TYR A 79 -10.71 -3.42 13.25
C TYR A 79 -9.89 -2.74 12.14
N ALA A 80 -10.55 -1.89 11.37
CA ALA A 80 -9.94 -1.09 10.30
C ALA A 80 -9.40 -1.88 9.08
N GLY A 81 -9.78 -3.14 8.91
CA GLY A 81 -9.34 -3.95 7.77
C GLY A 81 -9.78 -3.39 6.42
N TYR A 82 -11.02 -2.89 6.33
CA TYR A 82 -11.56 -2.27 5.12
C TYR A 82 -10.84 -0.95 4.77
N GLN A 83 -10.59 -0.10 5.76
CA GLN A 83 -9.90 1.18 5.58
C GLN A 83 -8.45 0.97 5.13
N LEU A 84 -7.77 0.00 5.72
CA LEU A 84 -6.42 -0.36 5.29
C LEU A 84 -6.40 -1.00 3.90
N ALA A 85 -7.44 -1.73 3.50
CA ALA A 85 -7.57 -2.22 2.13
C ALA A 85 -7.65 -1.06 1.13
N TRP A 86 -8.41 -0.02 1.42
CA TRP A 86 -8.43 1.20 0.59
C TRP A 86 -7.08 1.90 0.52
N PHE A 87 -6.43 2.07 1.66
CA PHE A 87 -5.10 2.69 1.72
C PHE A 87 -4.07 1.89 0.92
N LEU A 88 -4.01 0.57 1.14
CA LEU A 88 -3.09 -0.31 0.43
C LEU A 88 -3.41 -0.36 -1.07
N PHE A 89 -4.68 -0.38 -1.44
CA PHE A 89 -5.08 -0.35 -2.85
C PHE A 89 -4.49 0.84 -3.60
N VAL A 90 -4.70 2.05 -3.08
CA VAL A 90 -4.20 3.26 -3.72
C VAL A 90 -2.67 3.34 -3.68
N ALA A 91 -2.06 2.95 -2.54
CA ALA A 91 -0.61 2.96 -2.39
C ALA A 91 0.07 1.98 -3.35
N GLU A 92 -0.41 0.75 -3.39
CA GLU A 92 0.20 -0.31 -4.20
C GLU A 92 -0.11 -0.19 -5.69
N LEU A 93 -1.24 0.43 -6.07
CA LEU A 93 -1.56 0.69 -7.47
C LEU A 93 -0.54 1.63 -8.14
N SER A 94 0.17 2.45 -7.38
CA SER A 94 1.23 3.33 -7.89
C SER A 94 2.55 2.59 -8.15
N THR A 95 2.83 1.49 -7.48
CA THR A 95 4.12 0.76 -7.51
C THR A 95 4.52 0.24 -8.90
N PRO A 96 3.63 -0.36 -9.73
CA PRO A 96 4.00 -0.80 -11.07
C PRO A 96 4.45 0.35 -11.98
N TRP A 97 3.85 1.53 -11.84
CA TRP A 97 4.20 2.72 -12.63
C TRP A 97 5.56 3.27 -12.23
N LEU A 98 5.85 3.30 -10.91
CA LEU A 98 7.17 3.63 -10.40
C LEU A 98 8.24 2.70 -11.00
N TYR A 99 7.97 1.40 -11.01
CA TYR A 99 8.90 0.40 -11.53
C TYR A 99 9.18 0.57 -13.02
N LEU A 100 8.16 0.90 -13.82
CA LEU A 100 8.30 1.10 -15.27
C LEU A 100 9.36 2.14 -15.63
N PHE A 101 9.39 3.27 -14.92
CA PHE A 101 10.38 4.31 -15.27
C PHE A 101 11.69 4.18 -14.50
N GLN A 102 11.71 3.60 -13.30
CA GLN A 102 12.96 3.39 -12.55
C GLN A 102 13.85 2.30 -13.13
N THR A 103 13.28 1.27 -13.75
CA THR A 103 14.05 0.15 -14.30
C THR A 103 14.48 0.35 -15.77
N GLY A 104 14.10 1.48 -16.36
CA GLY A 104 14.39 1.75 -17.78
C GLY A 104 13.54 0.92 -18.76
N LEU A 105 12.52 0.20 -18.29
CA LEU A 105 11.56 -0.49 -19.18
C LEU A 105 10.77 0.51 -20.03
N ALA A 106 10.56 1.72 -19.51
CA ALA A 106 10.11 2.85 -20.30
C ALA A 106 11.34 3.71 -20.63
N PRO A 107 11.76 3.82 -21.92
CA PRO A 107 12.93 4.61 -22.31
C PRO A 107 12.81 6.05 -21.84
N GLU A 108 13.91 6.62 -21.35
CA GLU A 108 13.93 8.03 -20.91
C GLU A 108 13.45 8.97 -22.02
N GLY A 109 12.58 9.93 -21.69
CA GLY A 109 11.99 10.87 -22.64
C GLY A 109 10.90 10.29 -23.55
N SER A 110 10.58 8.99 -23.44
CA SER A 110 9.46 8.41 -24.19
C SER A 110 8.10 8.85 -23.61
N LEU A 111 7.07 8.82 -24.47
CA LEU A 111 5.68 9.07 -24.02
C LEU A 111 5.29 8.11 -22.91
N LEU A 112 5.72 6.85 -22.98
CA LEU A 112 5.45 5.84 -21.96
C LEU A 112 6.05 6.23 -20.59
N ALA A 113 7.30 6.72 -20.58
CA ALA A 113 7.94 7.18 -19.33
C ALA A 113 7.20 8.40 -18.75
N LEU A 114 6.80 9.36 -19.58
CA LEU A 114 6.03 10.52 -19.13
C LEU A 114 4.66 10.13 -18.55
N VAL A 115 3.95 9.23 -19.22
CA VAL A 115 2.65 8.72 -18.73
C VAL A 115 2.83 7.96 -17.43
N ALA A 116 3.84 7.08 -17.32
CA ALA A 116 4.13 6.34 -16.11
C ALA A 116 4.45 7.26 -14.92
N GLN A 117 5.26 8.29 -15.12
CA GLN A 117 5.57 9.31 -14.12
C GLN A 117 4.32 10.09 -13.69
N ALA A 118 3.50 10.52 -14.65
CA ALA A 118 2.27 11.26 -14.36
C ALA A 118 1.27 10.41 -13.57
N VAL A 119 1.03 9.17 -13.99
CA VAL A 119 0.13 8.24 -13.28
C VAL A 119 0.65 7.93 -11.89
N PHE A 120 1.95 7.66 -11.74
CA PHE A 120 2.56 7.47 -10.43
C PHE A 120 2.36 8.70 -9.54
N ALA A 121 2.67 9.90 -10.03
CA ALA A 121 2.54 11.13 -9.24
C ALA A 121 1.08 11.38 -8.79
N ILE A 122 0.12 11.18 -9.68
CA ILE A 122 -1.31 11.35 -9.36
C ILE A 122 -1.74 10.35 -8.28
N LEU A 123 -1.45 9.06 -8.45
CA LEU A 123 -1.82 8.02 -7.49
C LEU A 123 -1.12 8.21 -6.15
N PHE A 124 0.16 8.60 -6.17
CA PHE A 124 0.94 8.88 -4.98
C PHE A 124 0.36 10.07 -4.20
N LEU A 125 0.03 11.18 -4.90
CA LEU A 125 -0.59 12.36 -4.28
C LEU A 125 -1.97 12.03 -3.69
N ILE A 126 -2.82 11.33 -4.44
CA ILE A 126 -4.14 10.90 -3.93
C ILE A 126 -3.98 10.06 -2.67
N GLY A 127 -3.11 9.05 -2.70
CA GLY A 127 -2.89 8.17 -1.55
C GLY A 127 -2.36 8.90 -0.33
N ARG A 128 -1.37 9.79 -0.51
CA ARG A 128 -0.67 10.47 0.58
C ARG A 128 -1.35 11.74 1.08
N MET A 129 -1.95 12.52 0.17
CA MET A 129 -2.51 13.83 0.50
C MET A 129 -4.02 13.81 0.76
N VAL A 130 -4.71 12.79 0.29
CA VAL A 130 -6.17 12.67 0.45
C VAL A 130 -6.51 11.48 1.34
N VAL A 131 -6.13 10.26 0.93
CA VAL A 131 -6.55 9.05 1.63
C VAL A 131 -5.91 8.93 3.02
N ALA A 132 -4.60 9.14 3.15
CA ALA A 132 -3.91 9.02 4.42
C ALA A 132 -4.35 10.05 5.46
N PRO A 133 -4.47 11.37 5.17
CA PRO A 133 -5.00 12.35 6.11
C PRO A 133 -6.46 12.10 6.47
N TYR A 134 -7.30 11.73 5.49
CA TYR A 134 -8.70 11.41 5.72
C TYR A 134 -8.83 10.27 6.73
N MET A 135 -8.06 9.19 6.53
CA MET A 135 -8.02 8.05 7.44
C MET A 135 -7.50 8.44 8.83
N ALA A 136 -6.44 9.26 8.91
CA ALA A 136 -5.89 9.71 10.17
C ALA A 136 -6.90 10.53 10.98
N VAL A 137 -7.58 11.49 10.35
CA VAL A 137 -8.62 12.30 11.01
C VAL A 137 -9.78 11.43 11.47
N TYR A 138 -10.19 10.48 10.66
CA TYR A 138 -11.32 9.62 10.98
C TYR A 138 -11.01 8.65 12.13
N LEU A 139 -9.82 8.03 12.13
CA LEU A 139 -9.38 7.11 13.18
C LEU A 139 -9.08 7.82 14.52
N CYS A 140 -8.67 9.09 14.48
CA CYS A 140 -8.39 9.88 15.68
C CYS A 140 -9.64 10.62 16.21
N GLY A 141 -10.68 10.77 15.39
CA GLY A 141 -11.90 11.52 15.74
C GLY A 141 -13.08 10.67 16.19
N SER A 142 -12.94 9.36 16.11
CA SER A 142 -13.90 8.36 16.62
C SER A 142 -13.43 7.78 17.95
#